data_a7fd5996e04514601319804b39ee9897
#
_entry.id   a7fd5996e04514601319804b39ee9897
#
_cell.length_a   1.000
_cell.length_b   1.000
_cell.length_c   1.000
_cell.angle_alpha   90.00
_cell.angle_beta   90.00
_cell.angle_gamma   90.00
#
_symmetry.space_group_name_H-M   'P 1'
#
loop_
_entity.id
_entity.type
_entity.pdbx_description
1 polymer ?
#
loop_
_entity_poly.entity_id
_entity_poly.type
_entity_poly.pdbx_seq_one_letter_code
_entity_poly.pdbx_strand_id
1 'polypeptide(L)'
;MKGRATVGLDDFKGQNKDELSMIEVARAILQDSGKRMAFADIVNAVQNFLGKSDEEIRERLPQFYTDMNTDGEFISMGDNVWALRSWFPYESV
;
A
#
# COMPACT_ATOMS: atom_id res chain seq x y z
N MET A 1 -17.00 -16.40 7.49
CA MET A 1 -16.01 -16.07 7.91
C MET A 1 -15.03 -15.86 7.02
N LYS A 2 -14.02 -15.43 7.22
CA LYS A 2 -13.25 -15.01 6.36
C LYS A 2 -12.41 -15.97 5.94
N GLY A 3 -11.95 -16.75 6.06
CA GLY A 3 -11.11 -17.73 5.50
C GLY A 3 -10.15 -17.28 4.49
N ARG A 4 -9.88 -15.99 4.36
CA ARG A 4 -9.03 -15.55 3.35
C ARG A 4 -7.65 -15.77 3.68
N ALA A 5 -6.82 -16.24 2.79
CA ALA A 5 -5.40 -16.44 3.00
C ALA A 5 -4.62 -15.20 2.73
N THR A 6 -5.13 -14.30 1.94
CA THR A 6 -4.38 -13.10 1.61
C THR A 6 -4.95 -11.90 2.32
N VAL A 7 -4.10 -10.92 2.57
CA VAL A 7 -4.53 -9.69 3.17
C VAL A 7 -5.06 -8.78 2.07
N GLY A 8 -6.24 -8.27 2.25
CA GLY A 8 -6.83 -7.34 1.31
C GLY A 8 -7.56 -6.27 2.07
N LEU A 9 -8.22 -5.38 1.34
CA LEU A 9 -8.91 -4.27 1.97
C LEU A 9 -10.02 -4.74 2.89
N ASP A 10 -10.64 -5.85 2.56
CA ASP A 10 -11.71 -6.37 3.40
C ASP A 10 -11.24 -6.78 4.77
N ASP A 11 -9.97 -7.13 4.89
CA ASP A 11 -9.46 -7.57 6.17
C ASP A 11 -9.38 -6.44 7.17
N PHE A 12 -9.50 -5.20 6.72
CA PHE A 12 -9.44 -4.06 7.62
C PHE A 12 -10.81 -3.59 8.07
N LYS A 13 -11.87 -4.24 7.64
CA LYS A 13 -13.17 -3.70 7.89
C LYS A 13 -13.53 -3.55 9.35
N GLY A 14 -13.17 -4.37 10.19
CA GLY A 14 -13.53 -4.24 11.58
C GLY A 14 -12.52 -3.46 12.41
N GLN A 15 -11.53 -2.86 11.78
CA GLN A 15 -10.48 -2.22 12.53
C GLN A 15 -10.60 -0.71 12.52
N ASN A 16 -10.00 -0.10 13.52
CA ASN A 16 -9.96 1.34 13.61
C ASN A 16 -8.97 1.85 12.58
N LYS A 17 -9.44 2.60 11.62
CA LYS A 17 -8.57 3.06 10.53
C LYS A 17 -7.46 3.95 11.02
N ASP A 18 -7.66 4.63 12.13
CA ASP A 18 -6.61 5.49 12.65
C ASP A 18 -5.41 4.73 13.16
N GLU A 19 -5.58 3.46 13.42
CA GLU A 19 -4.48 2.64 13.90
C GLU A 19 -3.72 1.97 12.78
N LEU A 20 -4.18 2.12 11.55
CA LEU A 20 -3.50 1.49 10.43
C LEU A 20 -2.45 2.45 9.88
N SER A 21 -1.29 1.93 9.58
CA SER A 21 -0.28 2.77 8.96
C SER A 21 -0.56 2.85 7.46
N MET A 22 -0.11 3.92 6.86
CA MET A 22 -0.31 4.08 5.43
C MET A 22 0.39 2.98 4.65
N ILE A 23 1.52 2.48 5.18
CA ILE A 23 2.26 1.46 4.47
C ILE A 23 1.49 0.14 4.44
N GLU A 24 0.78 -0.17 5.50
CA GLU A 24 -0.02 -1.39 5.54
C GLU A 24 -1.17 -1.30 4.55
N VAL A 25 -1.81 -0.15 4.50
CA VAL A 25 -2.92 0.05 3.59
C VAL A 25 -2.43 0.00 2.14
N ALA A 26 -1.27 0.59 1.88
CA ALA A 26 -0.72 0.57 0.53
C ALA A 26 -0.44 -0.85 0.07
N ARG A 27 0.10 -1.69 0.96
CA ARG A 27 0.36 -3.06 0.60
C ARG A 27 -0.93 -3.81 0.27
N ALA A 28 -1.96 -3.59 1.07
CA ALA A 28 -3.23 -4.22 0.82
C ALA A 28 -3.85 -3.74 -0.49
N ILE A 29 -3.70 -2.47 -0.80
CA ILE A 29 -4.20 -1.92 -2.04
C ILE A 29 -3.53 -2.56 -3.24
N LEU A 30 -2.22 -2.71 -3.19
CA LEU A 30 -1.50 -3.37 -4.27
C LEU A 30 -1.93 -4.81 -4.42
N GLN A 31 -2.07 -5.51 -3.30
CA GLN A 31 -2.51 -6.90 -3.37
C GLN A 31 -3.90 -7.00 -3.96
N ASP A 32 -4.77 -6.09 -3.59
CA ASP A 32 -6.13 -6.12 -4.07
C ASP A 32 -6.19 -5.80 -5.56
N SER A 33 -5.34 -4.89 -6.03
CA SER A 33 -5.35 -4.55 -7.44
C SER A 33 -4.70 -5.63 -8.29
N GLY A 34 -3.77 -6.35 -7.74
CA GLY A 34 -3.09 -7.42 -8.47
C GLY A 34 -2.12 -6.94 -9.53
N LYS A 35 -1.81 -5.65 -9.55
CA LYS A 35 -0.88 -5.12 -10.55
C LYS A 35 -0.18 -3.91 -10.00
N ARG A 36 0.94 -3.55 -10.64
CA ARG A 36 1.71 -2.43 -10.17
C ARG A 36 0.93 -1.13 -10.32
N MET A 37 1.24 -0.20 -9.49
CA MET A 37 0.55 1.08 -9.47
C MET A 37 1.55 2.20 -9.33
N ALA A 38 1.22 3.35 -9.91
CA ALA A 38 2.05 4.53 -9.72
C ALA A 38 1.91 5.04 -8.29
N PHE A 39 2.96 5.69 -7.79
CA PHE A 39 2.93 6.20 -6.43
C PHE A 39 1.71 7.10 -6.20
N ALA A 40 1.41 7.96 -7.16
CA ALA A 40 0.26 8.87 -7.01
C ALA A 40 -1.04 8.09 -6.88
N ASP A 41 -1.18 7.02 -7.64
CA ASP A 41 -2.39 6.21 -7.55
C ASP A 41 -2.48 5.50 -6.22
N ILE A 42 -1.34 5.04 -5.70
CA ILE A 42 -1.32 4.40 -4.39
C ILE A 42 -1.73 5.40 -3.32
N VAL A 43 -1.18 6.61 -3.39
CA VAL A 43 -1.49 7.64 -2.41
C VAL A 43 -2.98 7.99 -2.44
N ASN A 44 -3.53 8.12 -3.64
CA ASN A 44 -4.94 8.43 -3.76
C ASN A 44 -5.81 7.32 -3.17
N ALA A 45 -5.45 6.08 -3.43
CA ALA A 45 -6.21 4.96 -2.90
C ALA A 45 -6.11 4.90 -1.38
N VAL A 46 -4.92 5.14 -0.84
CA VAL A 46 -4.74 5.15 0.62
C VAL A 46 -5.57 6.26 1.23
N GLN A 47 -5.53 7.44 0.61
CA GLN A 47 -6.28 8.58 1.12
C GLN A 47 -7.78 8.26 1.15
N ASN A 48 -8.28 7.69 0.06
CA ASN A 48 -9.69 7.36 0.00
C ASN A 48 -10.07 6.29 1.03
N PHE A 49 -9.22 5.31 1.19
CA PHE A 49 -9.54 4.25 2.13
C PHE A 49 -9.55 4.75 3.57
N LEU A 50 -8.59 5.60 3.92
CA LEU A 50 -8.49 6.10 5.28
C LEU A 50 -9.40 7.31 5.53
N GLY A 51 -9.92 7.91 4.48
CA GLY A 51 -10.81 9.06 4.63
C GLY A 51 -10.09 10.30 5.13
N LYS A 52 -8.82 10.47 4.76
CA LYS A 52 -8.05 11.61 5.24
C LYS A 52 -8.07 12.74 4.24
N SER A 53 -7.86 13.95 4.72
CA SER A 53 -7.84 15.12 3.87
C SER A 53 -6.52 15.19 3.10
N ASP A 54 -6.52 16.02 2.06
CA ASP A 54 -5.31 16.23 1.28
C ASP A 54 -4.18 16.75 2.16
N GLU A 55 -4.50 17.61 3.11
CA GLU A 55 -3.49 18.16 3.97
C GLU A 55 -2.86 17.10 4.85
N GLU A 56 -3.67 16.23 5.40
CA GLU A 56 -3.16 15.17 6.26
C GLU A 56 -2.26 14.22 5.47
N ILE A 57 -2.67 13.89 4.25
CA ILE A 57 -1.88 13.01 3.43
C ILE A 57 -0.57 13.68 3.06
N ARG A 58 -0.63 14.96 2.69
CA ARG A 58 0.55 15.67 2.27
C ARG A 58 1.60 15.74 3.39
N GLU A 59 1.16 15.87 4.60
CA GLU A 59 2.09 15.92 5.72
C GLU A 59 2.77 14.58 5.97
N ARG A 60 2.13 13.50 5.55
CA ARG A 60 2.67 12.18 5.78
C ARG A 60 3.42 11.61 4.60
N LEU A 61 3.36 12.29 3.45
CA LEU A 61 3.99 11.76 2.26
C LEU A 61 5.48 11.51 2.38
N PRO A 62 6.26 12.42 2.98
CA PRO A 62 7.70 12.15 3.07
C PRO A 62 8.00 10.88 3.84
N GLN A 63 7.30 10.69 4.96
CA GLN A 63 7.51 9.48 5.75
C GLN A 63 6.99 8.25 5.01
N PHE A 64 5.87 8.40 4.34
CA PHE A 64 5.29 7.29 3.59
C PHE A 64 6.24 6.85 2.49
N TYR A 65 6.80 7.79 1.77
CA TYR A 65 7.73 7.47 0.69
C TYR A 65 8.97 6.77 1.25
N THR A 66 9.50 7.27 2.35
CA THR A 66 10.65 6.64 2.99
C THR A 66 10.31 5.23 3.45
N ASP A 67 9.13 5.06 4.03
CA ASP A 67 8.70 3.75 4.48
C ASP A 67 8.60 2.77 3.32
N MET A 68 8.09 3.21 2.18
CA MET A 68 8.00 2.32 1.03
C MET A 68 9.38 1.93 0.53
N ASN A 69 10.32 2.87 0.56
CA ASN A 69 11.67 2.57 0.10
C ASN A 69 12.41 1.61 1.03
N THR A 70 12.10 1.63 2.29
CA THR A 70 12.81 0.79 3.24
C THR A 70 12.09 -0.52 3.54
N ASP A 71 10.81 -0.62 3.16
CA ASP A 71 10.04 -1.83 3.40
C ASP A 71 10.37 -2.85 2.34
N GLY A 72 10.81 -4.02 2.75
CA GLY A 72 11.21 -5.04 1.80
C GLY A 72 10.07 -5.62 0.98
N GLU A 73 8.83 -5.31 1.32
CA GLU A 73 7.69 -5.83 0.57
C GLU A 73 7.42 -5.07 -0.71
N PHE A 74 7.98 -3.88 -0.87
CA PHE A 74 7.72 -3.07 -2.04
C PHE A 74 8.93 -3.03 -2.96
N ILE A 75 8.67 -3.08 -4.26
CA ILE A 75 9.72 -3.01 -5.25
C ILE A 75 9.46 -1.82 -6.15
N SER A 76 10.45 -0.96 -6.30
CA SER A 76 10.34 0.18 -7.19
C SER A 76 10.60 -0.30 -8.62
N MET A 77 9.65 -0.05 -9.50
CA MET A 77 9.78 -0.48 -10.88
C MET A 77 10.29 0.63 -11.78
N GLY A 78 10.66 1.77 -11.21
CA GLY A 78 11.05 2.91 -12.01
C GLY A 78 9.85 3.79 -12.29
N ASP A 79 10.09 5.05 -12.62
CA ASP A 79 9.04 6.00 -12.96
C ASP A 79 7.98 6.10 -11.87
N ASN A 80 8.38 5.94 -10.62
CA ASN A 80 7.46 6.05 -9.48
C ASN A 80 6.36 5.01 -9.53
N VAL A 81 6.63 3.86 -10.13
CA VAL A 81 5.69 2.75 -10.14
C VAL A 81 6.17 1.70 -9.15
N TRP A 82 5.25 1.13 -8.39
CA TRP A 82 5.59 0.18 -7.34
C TRP A 82 4.84 -1.13 -7.51
N ALA A 83 5.47 -2.20 -7.09
CA ALA A 83 4.88 -3.52 -7.12
C ALA A 83 5.20 -4.20 -5.80
N LEU A 84 4.64 -5.37 -5.60
CA LEU A 84 4.91 -6.13 -4.39
C LEU A 84 5.96 -7.19 -4.66
N ARG A 85 6.87 -7.35 -3.72
CA ARG A 85 7.91 -8.34 -3.85
C ARG A 85 7.34 -9.74 -3.96
N SER A 86 6.24 -9.99 -3.30
CA SER A 86 5.64 -11.33 -3.33
C SER A 86 5.16 -11.74 -4.71
N TRP A 87 5.04 -10.80 -5.64
CA TRP A 87 4.67 -11.14 -7.00
C TRP A 87 5.84 -11.74 -7.78
N PHE A 88 7.04 -11.65 -7.24
CA PHE A 88 8.24 -12.15 -7.90
C PHE A 88 8.92 -13.16 -7.00
N PRO A 89 8.38 -14.38 -6.93
CA PRO A 89 8.88 -15.36 -5.98
C PRO A 89 10.31 -15.87 -6.27
N TYR A 90 10.78 -15.65 -7.46
CA TYR A 90 12.13 -16.09 -7.77
C TYR A 90 13.05 -14.92 -7.92
N GLU A 91 14.31 -15.16 -7.69
CA GLU A 91 15.24 -14.10 -7.77
C GLU A 91 15.61 -13.72 -9.14
N SER A 92 14.89 -14.04 -10.08
CA SER A 92 15.24 -13.73 -11.45
C SER A 92 15.12 -12.27 -11.76
N VAL A 93 14.76 -11.53 -10.83
CA VAL A 93 14.62 -10.13 -11.10
C VAL A 93 15.92 -9.44 -11.10
#